data_985f3daade9d5c8fbccdfcb9c544b6a1
#
_entry.id   985f3daade9d5c8fbccdfcb9c544b6a1
#
_cell.length_a   1.000
_cell.length_b   1.000
_cell.length_c   1.000
_cell.angle_alpha   90.00
_cell.angle_beta   90.00
_cell.angle_gamma   90.00
#
_symmetry.space_group_name_H-M   'P 1'
#
loop_
_entity.id
_entity.type
_entity.pdbx_description
1 polymer ?
#
loop_
_entity_poly.entity_id
_entity_poly.type
_entity_poly.pdbx_seq_one_letter_code
_entity_poly.pdbx_strand_id
1 'polypeptide(L)'
;LKRTLEGYYGLCEREGIKPAKIFVSIAPIRGERDINFLEGFRVEIPKNVKMEILAGRGLDVAKALSEEVLSLKLGINVEHVMMDNLPLAGELLKWLINRGTQNRTIS
;
A
#
# COMPACT_ATOMS: atom_id res chain seq x y z
N LEU A 1 4.79 -7.03 8.07
CA LEU A 1 3.33 -7.00 8.04
C LEU A 1 2.71 -8.37 8.26
N LYS A 2 3.14 -9.39 7.53
CA LYS A 2 2.60 -10.75 7.67
C LYS A 2 2.73 -11.28 9.10
N ARG A 3 3.88 -11.11 9.72
CA ARG A 3 4.13 -11.55 11.10
C ARG A 3 3.22 -10.84 12.10
N THR A 4 3.03 -9.52 11.91
CA THR A 4 2.14 -8.73 12.76
C THR A 4 0.69 -9.21 12.63
N LEU A 5 0.25 -9.52 11.42
CA LEU A 5 -1.09 -10.03 11.16
C LEU A 5 -1.31 -11.40 11.82
N GLU A 6 -0.35 -12.30 11.68
CA GLU A 6 -0.42 -13.62 12.30
C GLU A 6 -0.54 -13.51 13.82
N GLY A 7 0.22 -12.59 14.44
CA GLY A 7 0.11 -12.32 15.86
C GLY A 7 -1.26 -11.81 16.27
N TYR A 8 -1.81 -10.86 15.49
CA TYR A 8 -3.13 -10.30 15.73
C TYR A 8 -4.24 -11.35 15.62
N TYR A 9 -4.22 -12.14 14.55
CA TYR A 9 -5.24 -13.17 14.34
C TYR A 9 -5.16 -14.26 15.39
N GLY A 10 -3.94 -14.66 15.78
CA GLY A 10 -3.74 -15.61 16.86
C GLY A 10 -4.29 -15.13 18.20
N LEU A 11 -4.09 -13.84 18.50
CA LEU A 11 -4.65 -13.23 19.71
C LEU A 11 -6.19 -13.21 19.67
N CYS A 12 -6.77 -12.84 18.55
CA CYS A 12 -8.22 -12.84 18.38
C CYS A 12 -8.81 -14.23 18.58
N GLU A 13 -8.16 -15.25 18.03
CA GLU A 13 -8.59 -16.63 18.19
C GLU A 13 -8.56 -17.08 19.65
N ARG A 14 -7.46 -16.79 20.36
CA ARG A 14 -7.32 -17.15 21.79
C ARG A 14 -8.34 -16.46 22.66
N GLU A 15 -8.66 -15.19 22.36
CA GLU A 15 -9.61 -14.40 23.14
C GLU A 15 -11.07 -14.57 22.70
N GLY A 16 -11.31 -15.35 21.65
CA GLY A 16 -12.66 -15.54 21.12
C GLY A 16 -13.26 -14.28 20.51
N ILE A 17 -12.42 -13.39 19.97
CA ILE A 17 -12.81 -12.12 19.37
C ILE A 17 -12.78 -12.24 17.86
N LYS A 18 -13.83 -11.74 17.19
CA LYS A 18 -13.84 -11.68 15.73
C LYS A 18 -12.86 -10.61 15.26
N PRO A 19 -11.91 -10.94 14.35
CA PRO A 19 -10.96 -9.96 13.86
C PRO A 19 -11.65 -8.78 13.14
N ALA A 20 -11.15 -7.58 13.36
CA ALA A 20 -11.58 -6.41 12.62
C ALA A 20 -11.08 -6.48 11.17
N LYS A 21 -11.80 -5.81 10.27
CA LYS A 21 -11.30 -5.61 8.91
C LYS A 21 -10.08 -4.68 8.96
N ILE A 22 -9.02 -5.06 8.25
CA ILE A 22 -7.78 -4.31 8.25
C ILE A 22 -7.56 -3.72 6.85
N PHE A 23 -7.26 -2.43 6.81
CA PHE A 23 -6.91 -1.70 5.60
C PHE A 23 -5.49 -1.17 5.73
N VAL A 24 -4.74 -1.22 4.65
CA VAL A 24 -3.39 -0.65 4.59
C VAL A 24 -3.45 0.57 3.68
N SER A 25 -2.92 1.70 4.15
CA SER A 25 -2.85 2.91 3.35
C SER A 25 -1.62 2.87 2.46
N ILE A 26 -1.82 3.08 1.17
CA ILE A 26 -0.74 3.12 0.19
C ILE A 26 -0.82 4.45 -0.54
N ALA A 27 0.27 5.21 -0.50
CA ALA A 27 0.40 6.47 -1.21
C ALA A 27 1.55 6.36 -2.20
N PRO A 28 1.28 6.39 -3.52
CA PRO A 28 2.36 6.41 -4.50
C PRO A 28 3.15 7.72 -4.36
N ILE A 29 4.47 7.62 -4.41
CA ILE A 29 5.35 8.78 -4.30
C ILE A 29 6.20 8.90 -5.54
N ARG A 30 6.49 10.16 -5.91
CA ARG A 30 7.04 10.48 -7.22
C ARG A 30 8.56 10.53 -7.25
N GLY A 31 9.20 11.12 -6.24
CA GLY A 31 10.63 11.33 -6.26
C GLY A 31 11.20 11.90 -4.97
N GLU A 32 12.35 12.54 -5.09
CA GLU A 32 13.14 13.01 -3.95
C GLU A 32 12.38 13.91 -2.99
N ARG A 33 11.56 14.83 -3.53
CA ARG A 33 10.78 15.75 -2.70
C ARG A 33 9.83 15.01 -1.76
N ASP A 34 9.15 14.01 -2.28
CA ASP A 34 8.22 13.21 -1.48
C ASP A 34 8.96 12.35 -0.45
N ILE A 35 10.09 11.79 -0.85
CA ILE A 35 10.94 11.01 0.06
C ILE A 35 11.39 11.88 1.23
N ASN A 36 11.89 13.09 0.93
CA ASN A 36 12.35 14.02 1.97
C ASN A 36 11.20 14.43 2.90
N PHE A 37 10.02 14.65 2.35
CA PHE A 37 8.83 14.98 3.14
C PHE A 37 8.50 13.87 4.13
N LEU A 38 8.46 12.61 3.68
CA LEU A 38 8.17 11.46 4.53
C LEU A 38 9.26 11.24 5.57
N GLU A 39 10.52 11.37 5.19
CA GLU A 39 11.64 11.21 6.12
C GLU A 39 11.64 12.29 7.19
N GLY A 40 11.13 13.48 6.87
CA GLY A 40 10.90 14.54 7.84
C GLY A 40 9.93 14.15 8.94
N PHE A 41 9.01 13.23 8.67
CA PHE A 41 8.09 12.65 9.65
C PHE A 41 8.62 11.34 10.24
N ARG A 42 9.92 11.07 10.08
CA ARG A 42 10.58 9.86 10.60
C ARG A 42 10.06 8.55 9.98
N VAL A 43 9.53 8.63 8.78
CA VAL A 43 9.18 7.43 8.01
C VAL A 43 10.47 6.87 7.41
N GLU A 44 10.77 5.63 7.71
CA GLU A 44 11.95 4.96 7.15
C GLU A 44 11.59 4.32 5.82
N ILE A 45 12.30 4.70 4.77
CA ILE A 45 12.12 4.12 3.44
C ILE A 45 13.35 3.27 3.13
N PRO A 46 13.20 1.96 2.88
CA PRO A 46 14.35 1.12 2.54
C PRO A 46 15.13 1.66 1.34
N LYS A 47 16.43 1.50 1.37
CA LYS A 47 17.32 2.06 0.33
C LYS A 47 16.96 1.57 -1.08
N ASN A 48 16.65 0.29 -1.22
CA ASN A 48 16.26 -0.28 -2.52
C ASN A 48 14.96 0.32 -3.04
N VAL A 49 14.01 0.60 -2.15
CA VAL A 49 12.75 1.25 -2.51
C VAL A 49 12.99 2.69 -2.94
N LYS A 50 13.83 3.43 -2.21
CA LYS A 50 14.22 4.80 -2.59
C LYS A 50 14.81 4.84 -4.00
N MET A 51 15.68 3.90 -4.31
CA MET A 51 16.31 3.84 -5.63
C MET A 51 15.28 3.66 -6.74
N GLU A 52 14.29 2.80 -6.53
CA GLU A 52 13.22 2.59 -7.49
C GLU A 52 12.38 3.86 -7.69
N ILE A 53 12.04 4.54 -6.60
CA ILE A 53 11.27 5.78 -6.65
C ILE A 53 12.05 6.87 -7.39
N LEU A 54 13.32 7.02 -7.06
CA LEU A 54 14.19 8.03 -7.70
C LEU A 54 14.42 7.73 -9.19
N ALA A 55 14.31 6.48 -9.59
CA ALA A 55 14.39 6.08 -10.99
C ALA A 55 13.07 6.28 -11.75
N GLY A 56 12.06 6.90 -11.14
CA GLY A 56 10.79 7.18 -11.78
C GLY A 56 9.78 6.03 -11.70
N ARG A 57 10.02 5.02 -10.87
CA ARG A 57 9.17 3.85 -10.74
C ARG A 57 8.30 3.85 -9.47
N GLY A 58 7.95 5.06 -8.98
CA GLY A 58 7.13 5.19 -7.77
C GLY A 58 5.76 4.53 -7.87
N LEU A 59 5.11 4.64 -9.02
CA LEU A 59 3.82 3.98 -9.23
C LEU A 59 3.97 2.45 -9.26
N ASP A 60 5.03 1.94 -9.86
CA ASP A 60 5.30 0.50 -9.90
C ASP A 60 5.57 -0.05 -8.51
N VAL A 61 6.28 0.70 -7.67
CA VAL A 61 6.48 0.34 -6.26
C VAL A 61 5.15 0.24 -5.54
N ALA A 62 4.26 1.24 -5.72
CA ALA A 62 2.94 1.24 -5.10
C ALA A 62 2.10 0.05 -5.57
N LYS A 63 2.16 -0.28 -6.85
CA LYS A 63 1.46 -1.45 -7.39
C LYS A 63 1.98 -2.75 -6.78
N ALA A 64 3.31 -2.91 -6.66
CA ALA A 64 3.91 -4.09 -6.06
C ALA A 64 3.52 -4.26 -4.59
N LEU A 65 3.52 -3.17 -3.83
CA LEU A 65 3.06 -3.18 -2.44
C LEU A 65 1.58 -3.55 -2.34
N SER A 66 0.77 -3.02 -3.26
CA SER A 66 -0.66 -3.33 -3.31
C SER A 66 -0.90 -4.83 -3.58
N GLU A 67 -0.13 -5.42 -4.48
CA GLU A 67 -0.18 -6.86 -4.74
C GLU A 67 0.09 -7.66 -3.47
N GLU A 68 1.10 -7.28 -2.73
CA GLU A 68 1.46 -7.95 -1.49
C GLU A 68 0.35 -7.83 -0.45
N VAL A 69 -0.23 -6.63 -0.29
CA VAL A 69 -1.34 -6.39 0.63
C VAL A 69 -2.55 -7.24 0.25
N LEU A 70 -2.90 -7.27 -1.04
CA LEU A 70 -4.03 -8.06 -1.54
C LEU A 70 -3.81 -9.56 -1.34
N SER A 71 -2.57 -10.03 -1.46
CA SER A 71 -2.25 -11.45 -1.22
C SER A 71 -2.52 -11.86 0.22
N LEU A 72 -2.50 -10.90 1.14
CA LEU A 72 -2.83 -11.11 2.56
C LEU A 72 -4.33 -10.93 2.84
N LYS A 73 -5.14 -10.72 1.81
CA LYS A 73 -6.60 -10.52 1.88
C LYS A 73 -6.98 -9.30 2.72
N LEU A 74 -6.18 -8.25 2.62
CA LEU A 74 -6.44 -6.97 3.28
C LEU A 74 -7.01 -5.97 2.30
N GLY A 75 -7.69 -4.95 2.83
CA GLY A 75 -8.15 -3.82 2.04
C GLY A 75 -7.04 -2.79 1.85
N ILE A 76 -7.22 -1.93 0.85
CA ILE A 76 -6.28 -0.87 0.55
C ILE A 76 -7.00 0.47 0.54
N ASN A 77 -6.44 1.43 1.29
CA ASN A 77 -6.78 2.85 1.15
C ASN A 77 -5.73 3.50 0.26
N VAL A 78 -6.16 4.11 -0.83
CA VAL A 78 -5.25 4.88 -1.67
C VAL A 78 -5.24 6.31 -1.17
N GLU A 79 -4.04 6.80 -0.84
CA GLU A 79 -3.83 8.15 -0.33
C GLU A 79 -2.83 8.91 -1.21
N HIS A 80 -2.69 10.19 -0.97
CA HIS A 80 -1.66 11.02 -1.60
C HIS A 80 -0.90 11.79 -0.52
N VAL A 81 0.41 11.89 -0.69
CA VAL A 81 1.28 12.59 0.27
C VAL A 81 1.20 14.10 0.06
N MET A 82 1.14 14.53 -1.19
CA MET A 82 1.06 15.94 -1.58
C MET A 82 -0.01 16.10 -2.66
N MET A 83 -0.58 17.31 -2.75
CA MET A 83 -1.66 17.59 -3.72
C MET A 83 -1.27 17.31 -5.16
N ASP A 84 -0.02 17.56 -5.53
CA ASP A 84 0.45 17.31 -6.89
C ASP A 84 0.63 15.81 -7.20
N ASN A 85 0.53 14.94 -6.19
CA ASN A 85 0.52 13.49 -6.36
C ASN A 85 -0.90 12.91 -6.49
N LEU A 86 -1.91 13.75 -6.46
CA LEU A 86 -3.29 13.30 -6.61
C LEU A 86 -3.53 12.54 -7.93
N PRO A 87 -3.02 13.00 -9.09
CA PRO A 87 -3.15 12.21 -10.31
C PRO A 87 -2.51 10.83 -10.24
N LEU A 88 -1.37 10.70 -9.55
CA LEU A 88 -0.67 9.43 -9.38
C LEU A 88 -1.49 8.49 -8.50
N ALA A 89 -2.08 9.01 -7.42
CA ALA A 89 -2.99 8.25 -6.58
C ALA A 89 -4.22 7.78 -7.36
N GLY A 90 -4.74 8.64 -8.24
CA GLY A 90 -5.85 8.29 -9.13
C GLY A 90 -5.51 7.15 -10.08
N GLU A 91 -4.30 7.13 -10.61
CA GLU A 91 -3.84 6.03 -11.47
C GLU A 91 -3.74 4.71 -10.71
N LEU A 92 -3.23 4.75 -9.49
CA LEU A 92 -3.19 3.56 -8.65
C LEU A 92 -4.60 3.04 -8.35
N LEU A 93 -5.50 3.94 -7.98
CA LEU A 93 -6.89 3.58 -7.69
C LEU A 93 -7.57 2.94 -8.90
N LYS A 94 -7.38 3.53 -10.08
CA LYS A 94 -7.94 3.00 -11.32
C LYS A 94 -7.41 1.59 -11.61
N TRP A 95 -6.12 1.39 -11.44
CA TRP A 95 -5.50 0.09 -11.63
C TRP A 95 -6.07 -0.97 -10.67
N LEU A 96 -6.27 -0.59 -9.40
CA LEU A 96 -6.86 -1.49 -8.40
C LEU A 96 -8.30 -1.84 -8.73
N ILE A 97 -9.10 -0.86 -9.16
CA ILE A 97 -10.50 -1.08 -9.54
C ILE A 97 -10.58 -2.02 -10.75
N ASN A 98 -9.78 -1.80 -11.76
CA ASN A 98 -9.76 -2.65 -12.96
C ASN A 98 -9.35 -4.08 -12.61
N ARG A 99 -8.39 -4.23 -11.72
CA ARG A 99 -7.94 -5.53 -11.24
C ARG A 99 -9.07 -6.27 -10.50
N GLY A 100 -9.81 -5.56 -9.63
CA GLY A 100 -10.95 -6.13 -8.93
C GLY A 100 -12.06 -6.56 -9.88
N THR A 101 -12.33 -5.77 -10.92
CA THR A 101 -13.33 -6.09 -11.94
C THR A 101 -12.93 -7.34 -12.72
N GLN A 102 -11.67 -7.47 -13.10
CA GLN A 102 -11.15 -8.66 -13.79
C GLN A 102 -11.31 -9.91 -12.93
N ASN A 103 -11.00 -9.81 -11.64
CA ASN A 103 -11.15 -10.93 -10.71
C ASN A 103 -12.61 -11.36 -10.58
N ARG A 104 -13.54 -10.41 -10.59
CA ARG A 104 -14.98 -10.70 -10.54
C ARG A 104 -15.45 -11.38 -11.83
N THR A 105 -14.89 -11.01 -12.96
CA THR A 105 -15.26 -11.59 -14.25
C THR A 105 -14.81 -13.03 -14.35
N ILE A 106 -13.69 -13.37 -13.73
CA ILE A 106 -13.10 -14.72 -13.76
C ILE A 106 -13.83 -15.65 -12.79
N SER A 107 -14.31 -15.10 -11.71
CA SER A 107 -15.00 -15.88 -10.69
C SER A 107 -16.47 -16.11 -11.05
#